data_36729c783d45f04f2440846c17af377b
#
_entry.id   36729c783d45f04f2440846c17af377b
#
_cell.length_a   1.000
_cell.length_b   1.000
_cell.length_c   1.000
_cell.angle_alpha   90.00
_cell.angle_beta   90.00
_cell.angle_gamma   90.00
#
_symmetry.space_group_name_H-M   'P 1'
#
loop_
_entity.id
_entity.type
_entity.pdbx_description
1 polymer ?
#
loop_
_entity_poly.entity_id
_entity_poly.type
_entity_poly.pdbx_seq_one_letter_code
_entity_poly.pdbx_strand_id
1 'polypeptide(L)'
;MKKLRIYLDTSVIGGCFDPEFRVWSKSLVEDFRQGRYIAVVSDVTAAEVAPAPDFVRSLYQELLSLPTELIRVDEETVSLVQGYVERSVLGQRFVNDMLHIALATIAEVDVLVSWNFKHIVRLDKIRLFNAVNIEQGYKPLTIYSPREVISHATEN
;
A
#
# COMPACT_ATOMS: atom_id res chain seq x y z
N MET A 1 -19.64 12.99 -1.05
CA MET A 1 -18.33 13.12 -0.38
C MET A 1 -17.24 12.37 -1.12
N LYS A 2 -16.06 12.92 -1.15
CA LYS A 2 -14.92 12.27 -1.77
C LYS A 2 -14.49 11.07 -0.92
N LYS A 3 -14.37 9.90 -1.56
CA LYS A 3 -13.90 8.68 -0.90
C LYS A 3 -12.39 8.70 -0.77
N LEU A 4 -11.87 8.18 0.33
CA LEU A 4 -10.43 8.03 0.51
C LEU A 4 -9.88 7.00 -0.45
N ARG A 5 -8.73 7.31 -1.04
CA ARG A 5 -7.95 6.44 -1.90
C ARG A 5 -6.86 5.78 -1.05
N ILE A 6 -6.91 4.46 -0.95
CA ILE A 6 -6.02 3.70 -0.09
C ILE A 6 -5.17 2.75 -0.93
N TYR A 7 -3.86 2.96 -0.92
CA TYR A 7 -2.91 2.07 -1.59
C TYR A 7 -2.66 0.84 -0.72
N LEU A 8 -2.82 -0.34 -1.31
CA LEU A 8 -2.59 -1.61 -0.64
C LEU A 8 -1.22 -2.17 -1.00
N ASP A 9 -0.34 -2.30 -0.02
CA ASP A 9 0.81 -3.17 -0.13
C ASP A 9 0.31 -4.62 -0.19
N THR A 10 1.02 -5.47 -0.88
CA THR A 10 0.67 -6.88 -1.08
C THR A 10 0.42 -7.64 0.22
N SER A 11 1.13 -7.28 1.30
CA SER A 11 0.96 -7.90 2.62
C SER A 11 -0.47 -7.77 3.16
N VAL A 12 -1.21 -6.75 2.76
CA VAL A 12 -2.58 -6.53 3.22
C VAL A 12 -3.52 -7.58 2.60
N ILE A 13 -3.30 -7.90 1.34
CA ILE A 13 -4.08 -8.93 0.64
C ILE A 13 -3.79 -10.30 1.26
N GLY A 14 -2.51 -10.65 1.40
CA GLY A 14 -2.10 -11.89 2.05
C GLY A 14 -2.54 -11.97 3.51
N GLY A 15 -2.63 -10.82 4.17
CA GLY A 15 -3.07 -10.73 5.56
C GLY A 15 -4.48 -11.24 5.80
N CYS A 16 -5.34 -11.24 4.77
CA CYS A 16 -6.69 -11.82 4.88
C CYS A 16 -6.68 -13.32 5.23
N PHE A 17 -5.55 -13.98 4.97
CA PHE A 17 -5.38 -15.42 5.18
C PHE A 17 -4.38 -15.74 6.28
N ASP A 18 -3.90 -14.72 6.98
CA ASP A 18 -2.95 -14.84 8.08
C ASP A 18 -3.71 -14.76 9.40
N PRO A 19 -3.59 -15.76 10.30
CA PRO A 19 -4.31 -15.74 11.58
C PRO A 19 -4.05 -14.49 12.42
N GLU A 20 -2.87 -13.90 12.30
CA GLU A 20 -2.51 -12.68 13.05
C GLU A 20 -3.23 -11.44 12.52
N PHE A 21 -3.43 -11.33 11.21
CA PHE A 21 -3.89 -10.10 10.56
C PHE A 21 -5.28 -10.17 9.94
N ARG A 22 -5.83 -11.36 9.79
CA ARG A 22 -7.05 -11.57 8.98
C ARG A 22 -8.26 -10.74 9.42
N VAL A 23 -8.42 -10.51 10.71
CA VAL A 23 -9.58 -9.75 11.22
C VAL A 23 -9.59 -8.34 10.61
N TRP A 24 -8.45 -7.67 10.65
CA TRP A 24 -8.35 -6.29 10.13
C TRP A 24 -8.25 -6.25 8.60
N SER A 25 -7.48 -7.13 7.99
CA SER A 25 -7.38 -7.18 6.52
C SER A 25 -8.75 -7.47 5.89
N LYS A 26 -9.49 -8.44 6.41
CA LYS A 26 -10.83 -8.75 5.90
C LYS A 26 -11.80 -7.60 6.11
N SER A 27 -11.71 -6.92 7.24
CA SER A 27 -12.54 -5.76 7.52
C SER A 27 -12.29 -4.64 6.52
N LEU A 28 -11.02 -4.40 6.18
CA LEU A 28 -10.66 -3.40 5.18
C LEU A 28 -11.17 -3.79 3.79
N VAL A 29 -11.02 -5.06 3.41
CA VAL A 29 -11.55 -5.55 2.11
C VAL A 29 -13.06 -5.33 2.06
N GLU A 30 -13.77 -5.58 3.16
CA GLU A 30 -15.21 -5.32 3.23
C GLU A 30 -15.53 -3.84 3.03
N ASP A 31 -14.70 -2.94 3.57
CA ASP A 31 -14.86 -1.51 3.31
C ASP A 31 -14.77 -1.18 1.82
N PHE A 32 -13.88 -1.85 1.08
CA PHE A 32 -13.80 -1.70 -0.38
C PHE A 32 -15.04 -2.27 -1.08
N ARG A 33 -15.50 -3.45 -0.66
CA ARG A 33 -16.71 -4.08 -1.23
C ARG A 33 -17.94 -3.19 -1.05
N GLN A 34 -18.04 -2.53 0.09
CA GLN A 34 -19.16 -1.63 0.40
C GLN A 34 -18.98 -0.24 -0.21
N GLY A 35 -17.88 0.00 -0.89
CA GLY A 35 -17.63 1.29 -1.54
C GLY A 35 -17.31 2.43 -0.58
N ARG A 36 -16.87 2.14 0.65
CA ARG A 36 -16.48 3.17 1.62
C ARG A 36 -15.17 3.82 1.23
N TYR A 37 -14.27 3.04 0.64
CA TYR A 37 -12.95 3.47 0.18
C TYR A 37 -12.71 3.01 -1.25
N ILE A 38 -11.76 3.66 -1.92
CA ILE A 38 -11.27 3.22 -3.23
C ILE A 38 -9.89 2.58 -3.02
N ALA A 39 -9.75 1.32 -3.45
CA ALA A 39 -8.47 0.63 -3.41
C ALA A 39 -7.58 1.12 -4.55
N VAL A 40 -6.29 1.26 -4.27
CA VAL A 40 -5.26 1.55 -5.27
C VAL A 40 -4.22 0.44 -5.19
N VAL A 41 -3.94 -0.18 -6.31
CA VAL A 41 -2.92 -1.24 -6.44
C VAL A 41 -2.03 -0.91 -7.64
N SER A 42 -0.96 -1.70 -7.82
CA SER A 42 -0.01 -1.43 -8.88
C SER A 42 0.45 -2.70 -9.58
N ASP A 43 1.22 -2.53 -10.66
CA ASP A 43 1.89 -3.65 -11.33
C ASP A 43 2.88 -4.38 -10.40
N VAL A 44 3.43 -3.71 -9.37
CA VAL A 44 4.24 -4.38 -8.35
C VAL A 44 3.37 -5.34 -7.55
N THR A 45 2.16 -4.91 -7.13
CA THR A 45 1.20 -5.77 -6.45
C THR A 45 0.87 -6.99 -7.32
N ALA A 46 0.58 -6.76 -8.60
CA ALA A 46 0.26 -7.83 -9.54
C ALA A 46 1.39 -8.85 -9.64
N ALA A 47 2.64 -8.39 -9.75
CA ALA A 47 3.80 -9.26 -9.86
C ALA A 47 4.03 -10.07 -8.57
N GLU A 48 3.82 -9.47 -7.42
CA GLU A 48 3.98 -10.16 -6.13
C GLU A 48 2.86 -11.17 -5.86
N VAL A 49 1.65 -10.90 -6.34
CA VAL A 49 0.50 -11.80 -6.20
C VAL A 49 0.57 -12.97 -7.17
N ALA A 50 1.18 -12.81 -8.35
CA ALA A 50 1.20 -13.83 -9.39
C ALA A 50 1.66 -15.22 -8.90
N PRO A 51 2.75 -15.35 -8.10
CA PRO A 51 3.19 -16.64 -7.58
C PRO A 51 2.48 -17.08 -6.29
N ALA A 52 1.53 -16.30 -5.79
CA ALA A 52 0.86 -16.58 -4.52
C ALA A 52 -0.15 -17.72 -4.68
N PRO A 53 -0.63 -18.34 -3.56
CA PRO A 53 -1.67 -19.36 -3.61
C PRO A 53 -2.95 -18.85 -4.29
N ASP A 54 -3.75 -19.81 -4.82
CA ASP A 54 -4.98 -19.51 -5.55
C ASP A 54 -5.94 -18.60 -4.79
N PHE A 55 -6.07 -18.80 -3.48
CA PHE A 55 -7.00 -17.99 -2.69
C PHE A 55 -6.54 -16.51 -2.59
N VAL A 56 -5.25 -16.25 -2.59
CA VAL A 56 -4.71 -14.88 -2.63
C VAL A 56 -4.97 -14.24 -4.00
N ARG A 57 -4.68 -15.00 -5.07
CA ARG A 57 -4.93 -14.51 -6.44
C ARG A 57 -6.42 -14.23 -6.67
N SER A 58 -7.29 -15.09 -6.15
CA SER A 58 -8.75 -14.89 -6.28
C SER A 58 -9.22 -13.63 -5.59
N LEU A 59 -8.70 -13.34 -4.40
CA LEU A 59 -9.03 -12.12 -3.69
C LEU A 59 -8.53 -10.88 -4.46
N TYR A 60 -7.34 -10.94 -5.01
CA TYR A 60 -6.81 -9.85 -5.81
C TYR A 60 -7.69 -9.59 -7.05
N GLN A 61 -8.13 -10.65 -7.73
CA GLN A 61 -9.04 -10.51 -8.88
C GLN A 61 -10.38 -9.89 -8.45
N GLU A 62 -10.89 -10.25 -7.30
CA GLU A 62 -12.10 -9.64 -6.76
C GLU A 62 -11.90 -8.14 -6.54
N LEU A 63 -10.78 -7.74 -5.94
CA LEU A 63 -10.46 -6.33 -5.76
C LEU A 63 -10.43 -5.58 -7.09
N LEU A 64 -9.84 -6.19 -8.13
CA LEU A 64 -9.79 -5.57 -9.45
C LEU A 64 -11.17 -5.44 -10.10
N SER A 65 -12.15 -6.23 -9.69
CA SER A 65 -13.53 -6.12 -10.19
C SER A 65 -14.32 -4.97 -9.56
N LEU A 66 -13.81 -4.42 -8.46
CA LEU A 66 -14.37 -3.23 -7.82
C LEU A 66 -13.83 -1.97 -8.50
N PRO A 67 -14.37 -0.79 -8.20
CA PRO A 67 -13.79 0.47 -8.70
C PRO A 67 -12.40 0.72 -8.08
N THR A 68 -11.41 -0.01 -8.53
CA THR A 68 -10.03 0.01 -8.04
C THR A 68 -9.14 0.69 -9.05
N GLU A 69 -8.25 1.57 -8.58
CA GLU A 69 -7.24 2.20 -9.44
C GLU A 69 -6.03 1.29 -9.56
N LEU A 70 -5.57 1.10 -10.78
CA LEU A 70 -4.34 0.35 -11.06
C LEU A 70 -3.30 1.33 -11.60
N ILE A 71 -2.23 1.53 -10.83
CA ILE A 71 -1.14 2.44 -11.22
C ILE A 71 0.10 1.64 -11.60
N ARG A 72 1.01 2.27 -12.35
CA ARG A 72 2.16 1.58 -12.95
C ARG A 72 3.46 2.27 -12.62
N VAL A 73 4.51 1.46 -12.50
CA VAL A 73 5.88 1.95 -12.38
C VAL A 73 6.27 2.64 -13.69
N ASP A 74 6.82 3.84 -13.58
CA ASP A 74 7.35 4.61 -14.69
C ASP A 74 8.72 5.20 -14.31
N GLU A 75 9.28 6.05 -15.17
CA GLU A 75 10.59 6.66 -14.93
C GLU A 75 10.58 7.53 -13.68
N GLU A 76 9.49 8.22 -13.41
CA GLU A 76 9.36 9.07 -12.23
C GLU A 76 9.39 8.24 -10.95
N THR A 77 8.72 7.08 -10.95
CA THR A 77 8.72 6.14 -9.83
C THR A 77 10.14 5.67 -9.54
N VAL A 78 10.85 5.24 -10.58
CA VAL A 78 12.23 4.74 -10.46
C VAL A 78 13.15 5.83 -9.93
N SER A 79 12.99 7.06 -10.41
CA SER A 79 13.78 8.20 -9.96
C SER A 79 13.59 8.48 -8.46
N LEU A 80 12.34 8.40 -7.97
CA LEU A 80 12.06 8.60 -6.55
C LEU A 80 12.65 7.48 -5.70
N VAL A 81 12.55 6.22 -6.15
CA VAL A 81 13.18 5.09 -5.48
C VAL A 81 14.69 5.29 -5.39
N GLN A 82 15.32 5.78 -6.46
CA GLN A 82 16.75 6.07 -6.44
C GLN A 82 17.10 7.10 -5.38
N GLY A 83 16.25 8.08 -5.15
CA GLY A 83 16.40 9.04 -4.06
C GLY A 83 16.38 8.37 -2.69
N TYR A 84 15.50 7.40 -2.48
CA TYR A 84 15.47 6.64 -1.22
C TYR A 84 16.77 5.84 -1.02
N VAL A 85 17.25 5.19 -2.08
CA VAL A 85 18.49 4.42 -2.03
C VAL A 85 19.70 5.31 -1.71
N GLU A 86 19.79 6.46 -2.38
CA GLU A 86 20.90 7.41 -2.19
C GLU A 86 20.93 7.97 -0.77
N ARG A 87 19.77 8.12 -0.14
CA ARG A 87 19.69 8.56 1.26
C ARG A 87 19.73 7.41 2.25
N SER A 88 19.99 6.19 1.77
CA SER A 88 20.11 4.99 2.60
C SER A 88 18.87 4.69 3.45
N VAL A 89 17.68 4.99 2.93
CA VAL A 89 16.44 4.67 3.64
C VAL A 89 16.28 3.15 3.74
N LEU A 90 16.45 2.44 2.62
CA LEU A 90 16.51 0.98 2.56
C LEU A 90 17.58 0.57 1.54
N GLY A 91 18.09 -0.66 1.69
CA GLY A 91 19.00 -1.25 0.69
C GLY A 91 18.28 -1.64 -0.59
N GLN A 92 19.04 -1.76 -1.68
CA GLN A 92 18.48 -2.07 -3.01
C GLN A 92 17.72 -3.38 -3.08
N ARG A 93 18.03 -4.36 -2.22
CA ARG A 93 17.31 -5.64 -2.20
C ARG A 93 15.85 -5.48 -1.77
N PHE A 94 15.51 -4.36 -1.16
CA PHE A 94 14.14 -4.03 -0.75
C PHE A 94 13.44 -3.10 -1.73
N VAL A 95 13.80 -3.19 -3.02
CA VAL A 95 13.29 -2.30 -4.06
C VAL A 95 11.76 -2.34 -4.17
N ASN A 96 11.13 -3.51 -3.98
CA ASN A 96 9.68 -3.59 -4.07
C ASN A 96 8.98 -2.78 -2.97
N ASP A 97 9.52 -2.81 -1.75
CA ASP A 97 8.99 -1.98 -0.66
C ASP A 97 9.07 -0.49 -1.02
N MET A 98 10.20 -0.08 -1.58
CA MET A 98 10.41 1.31 -2.00
C MET A 98 9.53 1.70 -3.19
N LEU A 99 9.28 0.77 -4.12
CA LEU A 99 8.37 1.01 -5.24
C LEU A 99 6.94 1.25 -4.75
N HIS A 100 6.47 0.48 -3.78
CA HIS A 100 5.15 0.71 -3.20
C HIS A 100 5.04 2.12 -2.60
N ILE A 101 6.05 2.54 -1.84
CA ILE A 101 6.08 3.88 -1.24
C ILE A 101 6.08 4.96 -2.33
N ALA A 102 6.95 4.82 -3.33
CA ALA A 102 7.09 5.81 -4.40
C ALA A 102 5.80 5.92 -5.24
N LEU A 103 5.22 4.78 -5.60
CA LEU A 103 3.97 4.74 -6.37
C LEU A 103 2.84 5.48 -5.63
N ALA A 104 2.67 5.17 -4.35
CA ALA A 104 1.64 5.79 -3.53
C ALA A 104 1.88 7.30 -3.38
N THR A 105 3.15 7.70 -3.21
CA THR A 105 3.55 9.10 -3.09
C THR A 105 3.21 9.89 -4.36
N ILE A 106 3.63 9.39 -5.52
CA ILE A 106 3.42 10.07 -6.81
C ILE A 106 1.94 10.15 -7.15
N ALA A 107 1.19 9.08 -6.86
CA ALA A 107 -0.26 9.05 -7.10
C ALA A 107 -1.05 9.90 -6.09
N GLU A 108 -0.39 10.44 -5.09
CA GLU A 108 -1.02 11.26 -4.05
C GLU A 108 -2.23 10.56 -3.41
N VAL A 109 -2.09 9.28 -3.08
CA VAL A 109 -3.14 8.57 -2.35
C VAL A 109 -3.34 9.17 -0.96
N ASP A 110 -4.49 8.95 -0.37
CA ASP A 110 -4.77 9.49 0.97
C ASP A 110 -3.98 8.75 2.05
N VAL A 111 -3.80 7.44 1.87
CA VAL A 111 -3.02 6.62 2.81
C VAL A 111 -2.49 5.36 2.10
N LEU A 112 -1.29 4.94 2.49
CA LEU A 112 -0.78 3.61 2.15
C LEU A 112 -0.92 2.72 3.39
N VAL A 113 -1.44 1.51 3.21
CA VAL A 113 -1.56 0.54 4.30
C VAL A 113 -0.68 -0.69 4.05
N SER A 114 -0.09 -1.21 5.11
CA SER A 114 0.83 -2.34 5.05
C SER A 114 0.90 -3.05 6.39
N TRP A 115 1.23 -4.35 6.36
CA TRP A 115 1.59 -5.11 7.56
C TRP A 115 3.11 -5.23 7.73
N ASN A 116 3.88 -4.60 6.85
CA ASN A 116 5.34 -4.64 6.91
C ASN A 116 5.85 -3.65 7.96
N PHE A 117 5.93 -4.09 9.22
CA PHE A 117 6.42 -3.27 10.33
C PHE A 117 7.94 -3.12 10.36
N LYS A 118 8.63 -3.88 9.53
CA LYS A 118 10.09 -3.83 9.47
C LYS A 118 10.59 -2.68 8.58
N HIS A 119 9.96 -2.48 7.42
CA HIS A 119 10.46 -1.54 6.41
C HIS A 119 9.49 -0.40 6.07
N ILE A 120 8.20 -0.53 6.35
CA ILE A 120 7.19 0.40 5.88
C ILE A 120 6.45 1.08 7.04
N VAL A 121 5.75 0.30 7.88
CA VAL A 121 4.97 0.84 9.00
C VAL A 121 5.86 0.93 10.22
N ARG A 122 6.80 1.86 10.18
CA ARG A 122 7.81 2.05 11.22
C ARG A 122 8.18 3.53 11.26
N LEU A 123 8.08 4.14 12.41
CA LEU A 123 8.18 5.59 12.56
C LEU A 123 9.45 6.18 11.94
N ASP A 124 10.61 5.58 12.20
CA ASP A 124 11.88 6.07 11.67
C ASP A 124 11.94 5.95 10.14
N LYS A 125 11.40 4.87 9.57
CA LYS A 125 11.36 4.69 8.11
C LYS A 125 10.37 5.65 7.46
N ILE A 126 9.20 5.83 8.06
CA ILE A 126 8.19 6.78 7.57
C ILE A 126 8.78 8.18 7.49
N ARG A 127 9.51 8.60 8.52
CA ARG A 127 10.16 9.92 8.54
C ARG A 127 11.21 10.04 7.45
N LEU A 128 12.02 9.00 7.23
CA LEU A 128 13.06 9.01 6.21
C LEU A 128 12.48 9.05 4.81
N PHE A 129 11.46 8.22 4.53
CA PHE A 129 10.77 8.26 3.24
C PHE A 129 10.18 9.65 2.98
N ASN A 130 9.51 10.22 3.96
CA ASN A 130 8.88 11.52 3.78
C ASN A 130 9.90 12.66 3.67
N ALA A 131 11.05 12.57 4.31
CA ALA A 131 12.12 13.53 4.12
C ALA A 131 12.57 13.57 2.66
N VAL A 132 12.76 12.40 2.04
CA VAL A 132 13.11 12.30 0.61
C VAL A 132 11.96 12.79 -0.26
N ASN A 133 10.72 12.39 0.06
CA ASN A 133 9.54 12.83 -0.69
C ASN A 133 9.47 14.36 -0.77
N ILE A 134 9.62 15.03 0.37
CA ILE A 134 9.58 16.48 0.44
C ILE A 134 10.76 17.09 -0.32
N GLU A 135 11.96 16.55 -0.17
CA GLU A 135 13.16 17.00 -0.89
C GLU A 135 12.96 16.94 -2.40
N GLN A 136 12.26 15.90 -2.89
CA GLN A 136 11.99 15.70 -4.31
C GLN A 136 10.74 16.46 -4.81
N GLY A 137 10.08 17.22 -3.95
CA GLY A 137 8.94 18.03 -4.33
C GLY A 137 7.58 17.36 -4.18
N TYR A 138 7.51 16.22 -3.51
CA TYR A 138 6.24 15.53 -3.28
C TYR A 138 5.66 15.85 -1.91
N LYS A 139 4.37 15.63 -1.76
CA LYS A 139 3.70 15.72 -0.46
C LYS A 139 4.09 14.54 0.43
N PRO A 140 4.08 14.73 1.76
CA PRO A 140 4.27 13.60 2.67
C PRO A 140 3.21 12.53 2.43
N LEU A 141 3.62 11.25 2.54
CA LEU A 141 2.73 10.11 2.43
C LEU A 141 2.32 9.66 3.83
N THR A 142 1.01 9.50 4.03
CA THR A 142 0.47 8.92 5.27
C THR A 142 0.57 7.40 5.17
N ILE A 143 1.14 6.76 6.17
CA ILE A 143 1.38 5.32 6.21
C ILE A 143 0.81 4.76 7.52
N TYR A 144 -0.08 3.76 7.41
CA TYR A 144 -0.69 3.09 8.56
C TYR A 144 -0.78 1.58 8.31
N SER A 145 -1.08 0.83 9.36
CA SER A 145 -1.53 -0.55 9.20
C SER A 145 -3.05 -0.54 8.95
N PRO A 146 -3.62 -1.65 8.46
CA PRO A 146 -5.08 -1.74 8.30
C PRO A 146 -5.87 -1.45 9.58
N ARG A 147 -5.30 -1.69 10.76
CA ARG A 147 -5.97 -1.45 12.04
C ARG A 147 -6.42 -0.01 12.22
N GLU A 148 -5.66 0.95 11.70
CA GLU A 148 -5.94 2.37 11.91
C GLU A 148 -6.93 2.93 10.90
N VAL A 149 -7.21 2.21 9.80
CA VAL A 149 -8.03 2.76 8.70
C VAL A 149 -9.39 2.09 8.50
N ILE A 150 -9.62 0.89 9.10
CA ILE A 150 -10.92 0.24 8.97
C ILE A 150 -12.02 1.15 9.50
N SER A 151 -13.20 1.07 8.86
CA SER A 151 -14.26 2.04 9.10
C SER A 151 -14.93 1.90 10.47
N HIS A 152 -14.87 0.72 11.11
CA HIS A 152 -15.59 0.41 12.34
C HIS A 152 -17.12 0.65 12.23
N ALA A 153 -17.65 0.63 11.00
CA ALA A 153 -19.06 0.92 10.75
C ALA A 153 -20.03 -0.05 11.43
N THR A 154 -19.55 -1.22 11.85
CA THR A 154 -20.34 -2.28 12.46
C THR A 154 -20.25 -2.32 13.99
N GLU A 155 -19.51 -1.40 14.59
CA GLU A 155 -19.27 -1.39 16.04
C GLU A 155 -20.35 -0.66 16.87
N ASN A 156 -21.32 -0.09 16.21
CA ASN A 156 -22.39 0.68 16.86
C ASN A 156 -23.61 -0.18 17.18
#